data_04d552f08b0ca1f67724e197064c9d15
#
_entry.id   04d552f08b0ca1f67724e197064c9d15
#
_cell.length_a   1.000
_cell.length_b   1.000
_cell.length_c   1.000
_cell.angle_alpha   90.00
_cell.angle_beta   90.00
_cell.angle_gamma   90.00
#
_symmetry.space_group_name_H-M   'P 1'
#
loop_
_entity.id
_entity.type
_entity.pdbx_description
1 polymer ?
#
loop_
_entity_poly.entity_id
_entity_poly.type
_entity_poly.pdbx_seq_one_letter_code
_entity_poly.pdbx_strand_id
1 'polypeptide(L)'
;MATPDLTTLKLPPQNVEAEQSVLGAVLIDNNALNKILEIITPDEFYKDSHRRIFSAILDLNERNETVDLITLTDHLKAKGELELVGGASYLSALVNSIPTAANVRQHSKIIAEKALLRSLINVATEIISQGYEDSGRVEDLLDRAESTIFGIGERKIRQSFTSIKDMIKDSFATIEKLAERKERVTGVATGFGDLDDKLAGLQPSDLVIIAGRPSM
;
A
#
# COMPACT_ATOMS: atom_id res chain seq x y z
N MET A 1 41.67 11.76 11.99
CA MET A 1 40.61 11.54 11.00
C MET A 1 40.24 10.06 11.07
N ALA A 2 39.11 9.72 11.66
CA ALA A 2 38.65 8.34 11.74
C ALA A 2 38.05 7.98 10.37
N THR A 3 38.61 6.97 9.71
CA THR A 3 38.03 6.38 8.50
C THR A 3 36.63 5.83 8.85
N PRO A 4 35.57 6.17 8.10
CA PRO A 4 34.28 5.57 8.33
C PRO A 4 34.37 4.08 8.01
N ASP A 5 33.99 3.28 9.00
CA ASP A 5 33.96 1.82 8.93
C ASP A 5 32.83 1.41 7.95
N LEU A 6 33.18 1.13 6.70
CA LEU A 6 32.29 0.77 5.60
C LEU A 6 31.77 -0.68 5.66
N THR A 7 31.98 -1.37 6.78
CA THR A 7 31.76 -2.82 6.87
C THR A 7 30.47 -3.26 7.53
N THR A 8 29.55 -2.40 7.84
CA THR A 8 28.19 -2.84 8.19
C THR A 8 27.29 -2.76 6.97
N LEU A 9 27.30 -3.79 6.14
CA LEU A 9 26.21 -4.06 5.17
C LEU A 9 24.90 -4.11 5.98
N LYS A 10 24.22 -2.97 6.08
CA LYS A 10 22.91 -2.91 6.71
C LYS A 10 21.95 -3.74 5.87
N LEU A 11 21.47 -4.84 6.41
CA LEU A 11 20.41 -5.62 5.76
C LEU A 11 19.19 -4.71 5.52
N PRO A 12 18.57 -4.82 4.33
CA PRO A 12 17.34 -4.08 4.06
C PRO A 12 16.28 -4.36 5.13
N PRO A 13 15.42 -3.39 5.46
CA PRO A 13 14.34 -3.58 6.41
C PRO A 13 13.47 -4.77 6.04
N GLN A 14 13.39 -5.77 6.92
CA GLN A 14 12.67 -7.02 6.70
C GLN A 14 12.14 -7.59 8.00
N ASN A 15 11.13 -8.45 7.92
CA ASN A 15 10.69 -9.30 9.03
C ASN A 15 10.21 -10.65 8.47
N VAL A 16 11.17 -11.59 8.35
CA VAL A 16 10.91 -12.91 7.74
C VAL A 16 9.92 -13.72 8.58
N GLU A 17 9.90 -13.55 9.90
CA GLU A 17 8.95 -14.25 10.79
C GLU A 17 7.51 -13.78 10.52
N ALA A 18 7.29 -12.47 10.32
CA ALA A 18 5.99 -11.94 9.96
C ALA A 18 5.54 -12.47 8.58
N GLU A 19 6.45 -12.56 7.60
CA GLU A 19 6.16 -13.12 6.28
C GLU A 19 5.74 -14.59 6.38
N GLN A 20 6.50 -15.41 7.12
CA GLN A 20 6.15 -16.80 7.35
C GLN A 20 4.81 -16.95 8.06
N SER A 21 4.56 -16.08 9.07
CA SER A 21 3.31 -16.07 9.80
C SER A 21 2.11 -15.74 8.91
N VAL A 22 2.25 -14.82 7.97
CA VAL A 22 1.16 -14.47 7.05
C VAL A 22 0.89 -15.61 6.08
N LEU A 23 1.93 -16.17 5.45
CA LEU A 23 1.77 -17.27 4.50
C LEU A 23 1.16 -18.51 5.15
N GLY A 24 1.66 -18.91 6.30
CA GLY A 24 1.12 -20.05 7.02
C GLY A 24 -0.31 -19.82 7.54
N ALA A 25 -0.66 -18.60 7.96
CA ALA A 25 -2.01 -18.25 8.39
C ALA A 25 -3.04 -18.42 7.25
N VAL A 26 -2.69 -18.03 6.02
CA VAL A 26 -3.53 -18.21 4.84
C VAL A 26 -3.74 -19.69 4.51
N LEU A 27 -2.69 -20.51 4.66
CA LEU A 27 -2.75 -21.96 4.41
C LEU A 27 -3.60 -22.71 5.47
N ILE A 28 -3.75 -22.14 6.68
CA ILE A 28 -4.60 -22.70 7.75
C ILE A 28 -6.05 -22.22 7.61
N ASP A 29 -6.25 -20.94 7.28
CA ASP A 29 -7.58 -20.33 7.17
C ASP A 29 -7.64 -19.40 5.94
N ASN A 30 -8.35 -19.84 4.90
CA ASN A 30 -8.54 -19.08 3.66
C ASN A 30 -9.21 -17.72 3.89
N ASN A 31 -10.02 -17.56 4.95
CA ASN A 31 -10.60 -16.25 5.29
C ASN A 31 -9.53 -15.23 5.72
N ALA A 32 -8.35 -15.69 6.14
CA ALA A 32 -7.23 -14.81 6.44
C ALA A 32 -6.77 -14.03 5.20
N LEU A 33 -6.86 -14.64 4.01
CA LEU A 33 -6.48 -13.98 2.75
C LEU A 33 -7.29 -12.70 2.51
N ASN A 34 -8.61 -12.74 2.67
CA ASN A 34 -9.47 -11.57 2.47
C ASN A 34 -9.11 -10.40 3.40
N LYS A 35 -8.54 -10.67 4.59
CA LYS A 35 -8.15 -9.64 5.57
C LYS A 35 -6.84 -8.94 5.19
N ILE A 36 -6.04 -9.54 4.32
CA ILE A 36 -4.69 -9.06 3.99
C ILE A 36 -4.54 -8.53 2.57
N LEU A 37 -5.45 -8.90 1.65
CA LEU A 37 -5.44 -8.44 0.25
C LEU A 37 -5.46 -6.91 0.12
N GLU A 38 -6.05 -6.22 1.10
CA GLU A 38 -6.09 -4.75 1.16
C GLU A 38 -4.78 -4.14 1.69
N ILE A 39 -3.92 -4.95 2.34
CA ILE A 39 -2.76 -4.46 3.08
C ILE A 39 -1.47 -4.73 2.34
N ILE A 40 -1.34 -5.93 1.73
CA ILE A 40 -0.11 -6.39 1.09
C ILE A 40 -0.39 -7.03 -0.27
N THR A 41 0.58 -6.85 -1.17
CA THR A 41 0.70 -7.53 -2.46
C THR A 41 1.98 -8.39 -2.46
N PRO A 42 2.22 -9.21 -3.48
CA PRO A 42 3.47 -9.99 -3.55
C PRO A 42 4.75 -9.16 -3.43
N ASP A 43 4.74 -7.91 -3.91
CA ASP A 43 5.92 -7.04 -3.95
C ASP A 43 6.39 -6.56 -2.56
N GLU A 44 5.51 -6.59 -1.56
CA GLU A 44 5.88 -6.23 -0.19
C GLU A 44 6.71 -7.30 0.51
N PHE A 45 6.73 -8.53 0.03
CA PHE A 45 7.57 -9.58 0.62
C PHE A 45 9.05 -9.35 0.31
N TYR A 46 9.90 -9.56 1.30
CA TYR A 46 11.36 -9.45 1.15
C TYR A 46 11.95 -10.66 0.45
N LYS A 47 11.57 -11.88 0.90
CA LYS A 47 12.06 -13.12 0.30
C LYS A 47 11.36 -13.39 -1.03
N ASP A 48 12.13 -13.66 -2.08
CA ASP A 48 11.60 -14.03 -3.39
C ASP A 48 10.74 -15.29 -3.31
N SER A 49 11.16 -16.28 -2.51
CA SER A 49 10.36 -17.49 -2.27
C SER A 49 8.99 -17.18 -1.68
N HIS A 50 8.90 -16.24 -0.73
CA HIS A 50 7.61 -15.82 -0.14
C HIS A 50 6.74 -15.05 -1.13
N ARG A 51 7.35 -14.21 -1.96
CA ARG A 51 6.67 -13.50 -3.04
C ARG A 51 6.02 -14.47 -4.02
N ARG A 52 6.76 -15.52 -4.45
CA ARG A 52 6.24 -16.57 -5.34
C ARG A 52 5.12 -17.37 -4.69
N ILE A 53 5.29 -17.76 -3.42
CA ILE A 53 4.24 -18.48 -2.67
C ILE A 53 2.98 -17.62 -2.61
N PHE A 54 3.09 -16.34 -2.27
CA PHE A 54 1.94 -15.45 -2.17
C PHE A 54 1.28 -15.20 -3.53
N SER A 55 2.06 -15.03 -4.62
CA SER A 55 1.54 -14.98 -5.99
C SER A 55 0.76 -16.24 -6.36
N ALA A 56 1.27 -17.42 -6.03
CA ALA A 56 0.57 -18.67 -6.29
C ALA A 56 -0.73 -18.81 -5.49
N ILE A 57 -0.75 -18.31 -4.24
CA ILE A 57 -1.96 -18.22 -3.43
C ILE A 57 -3.01 -17.32 -4.10
N LEU A 58 -2.60 -16.17 -4.65
CA LEU A 58 -3.51 -15.27 -5.36
C LEU A 58 -4.07 -15.90 -6.63
N ASP A 59 -3.25 -16.59 -7.40
CA ASP A 59 -3.70 -17.30 -8.61
C ASP A 59 -4.76 -18.37 -8.31
N LEU A 60 -4.57 -19.14 -7.22
CA LEU A 60 -5.56 -20.12 -6.77
C LEU A 60 -6.86 -19.46 -6.35
N ASN A 61 -6.75 -18.37 -5.58
CA ASN A 61 -7.91 -17.61 -5.13
C ASN A 61 -8.71 -16.98 -6.29
N GLU A 62 -8.04 -16.44 -7.31
CA GLU A 62 -8.68 -15.91 -8.52
C GLU A 62 -9.45 -16.98 -9.30
N ARG A 63 -8.98 -18.22 -9.25
CA ARG A 63 -9.67 -19.39 -9.86
C ARG A 63 -10.78 -19.95 -8.97
N ASN A 64 -11.03 -19.35 -7.79
CA ASN A 64 -11.94 -19.86 -6.77
C ASN A 64 -11.59 -21.27 -6.29
N GLU A 65 -10.31 -21.63 -6.33
CA GLU A 65 -9.79 -22.89 -5.79
C GLU A 65 -9.44 -22.72 -4.31
N THR A 66 -9.62 -23.79 -3.53
CA THR A 66 -9.25 -23.78 -2.12
C THR A 66 -7.74 -23.68 -1.98
N VAL A 67 -7.25 -22.75 -1.16
CA VAL A 67 -5.84 -22.59 -0.87
C VAL A 67 -5.46 -23.44 0.32
N ASP A 68 -4.81 -24.56 0.08
CA ASP A 68 -4.25 -25.44 1.10
C ASP A 68 -2.86 -25.95 0.68
N LEU A 69 -2.22 -26.71 1.57
CA LEU A 69 -0.88 -27.23 1.33
C LEU A 69 -0.80 -28.11 0.06
N ILE A 70 -1.84 -28.86 -0.25
CA ILE A 70 -1.87 -29.80 -1.37
C ILE A 70 -2.05 -29.03 -2.67
N THR A 71 -3.06 -28.18 -2.75
CA THR A 71 -3.39 -27.39 -3.95
C THR A 71 -2.26 -26.42 -4.30
N LEU A 72 -1.67 -25.76 -3.30
CA LEU A 72 -0.53 -24.87 -3.48
C LEU A 72 0.73 -25.63 -3.97
N THR A 73 1.00 -26.80 -3.39
CA THR A 73 2.14 -27.62 -3.81
C THR A 73 1.99 -28.07 -5.27
N ASP A 74 0.81 -28.52 -5.67
CA ASP A 74 0.53 -28.94 -7.04
C ASP A 74 0.63 -27.78 -8.03
N HIS A 75 0.07 -26.62 -7.67
CA HIS A 75 0.15 -25.41 -8.48
C HIS A 75 1.58 -24.93 -8.70
N LEU A 76 2.40 -24.86 -7.64
CA LEU A 76 3.81 -24.50 -7.73
C LEU A 76 4.62 -25.52 -8.53
N LYS A 77 4.28 -26.81 -8.42
CA LYS A 77 4.91 -27.87 -9.21
C LYS A 77 4.57 -27.72 -10.70
N ALA A 78 3.31 -27.44 -11.02
CA ALA A 78 2.87 -27.22 -12.40
C ALA A 78 3.57 -26.01 -13.05
N LYS A 79 3.89 -24.98 -12.25
CA LYS A 79 4.67 -23.80 -12.67
C LYS A 79 6.18 -24.03 -12.72
N GLY A 80 6.69 -25.16 -12.21
CA GLY A 80 8.12 -25.42 -12.07
C GLY A 80 8.81 -24.58 -10.98
N GLU A 81 8.06 -24.00 -10.05
CA GLU A 81 8.56 -23.10 -9.01
C GLU A 81 8.70 -23.76 -7.64
N LEU A 82 8.25 -24.99 -7.46
CA LEU A 82 8.24 -25.67 -6.16
C LEU A 82 9.62 -25.72 -5.50
N GLU A 83 10.67 -26.06 -6.24
CA GLU A 83 12.04 -26.12 -5.70
C GLU A 83 12.59 -24.72 -5.36
N LEU A 84 12.19 -23.69 -6.10
CA LEU A 84 12.63 -22.31 -5.88
C LEU A 84 12.07 -21.74 -4.57
N VAL A 85 10.94 -22.24 -4.13
CA VAL A 85 10.32 -21.82 -2.86
C VAL A 85 10.78 -22.64 -1.65
N GLY A 86 11.59 -23.68 -1.86
CA GLY A 86 12.11 -24.56 -0.81
C GLY A 86 11.39 -25.91 -0.70
N GLY A 87 10.64 -26.29 -1.72
CA GLY A 87 9.95 -27.56 -1.81
C GLY A 87 8.73 -27.72 -0.89
N ALA A 88 8.09 -28.86 -0.96
CA ALA A 88 6.93 -29.18 -0.12
C ALA A 88 7.26 -29.18 1.39
N SER A 89 8.51 -29.47 1.76
CA SER A 89 8.97 -29.44 3.14
C SER A 89 8.91 -28.04 3.74
N TYR A 90 9.28 -27.02 2.97
CA TYR A 90 9.20 -25.64 3.42
C TYR A 90 7.75 -25.15 3.58
N LEU A 91 6.87 -25.50 2.63
CA LEU A 91 5.44 -25.19 2.71
C LEU A 91 4.80 -25.83 3.96
N SER A 92 5.17 -27.10 4.24
CA SER A 92 4.73 -27.79 5.46
C SER A 92 5.27 -27.12 6.73
N ALA A 93 6.52 -26.66 6.73
CA ALA A 93 7.11 -25.92 7.84
C ALA A 93 6.38 -24.59 8.11
N LEU A 94 5.95 -23.87 7.06
CA LEU A 94 5.16 -22.63 7.21
C LEU A 94 3.84 -22.89 7.96
N VAL A 95 3.11 -23.94 7.61
CA VAL A 95 1.87 -24.32 8.28
C VAL A 95 2.12 -24.70 9.74
N ASN A 96 3.16 -25.50 10.00
CA ASN A 96 3.46 -26.00 11.34
C ASN A 96 4.04 -24.93 12.29
N SER A 97 4.58 -23.83 11.76
CA SER A 97 5.18 -22.77 12.56
C SER A 97 4.16 -21.86 13.25
N ILE A 98 2.87 -21.93 12.87
CA ILE A 98 1.86 -21.00 13.30
C ILE A 98 0.73 -21.72 14.03
N PRO A 99 0.44 -21.35 15.30
CA PRO A 99 -0.64 -21.96 16.06
C PRO A 99 -2.03 -21.38 15.69
N THR A 100 -2.09 -20.18 15.08
CA THR A 100 -3.38 -19.49 14.81
C THR A 100 -3.24 -18.38 13.77
N ALA A 101 -4.28 -18.20 12.94
CA ALA A 101 -4.39 -17.12 11.96
C ALA A 101 -4.90 -15.77 12.56
N ALA A 102 -5.09 -15.69 13.90
CA ALA A 102 -5.76 -14.54 14.53
C ALA A 102 -5.05 -13.20 14.27
N ASN A 103 -3.72 -13.18 14.22
CA ASN A 103 -2.92 -11.96 14.14
C ASN A 103 -2.46 -11.61 12.70
N VAL A 104 -3.00 -12.26 11.67
CA VAL A 104 -2.56 -12.12 10.28
C VAL A 104 -2.57 -10.66 9.83
N ARG A 105 -3.59 -9.88 10.17
CA ARG A 105 -3.69 -8.46 9.82
C ARG A 105 -2.57 -7.62 10.44
N GLN A 106 -2.17 -7.91 11.66
CA GLN A 106 -1.06 -7.19 12.33
C GLN A 106 0.28 -7.53 11.69
N HIS A 107 0.52 -8.82 11.39
CA HIS A 107 1.74 -9.25 10.73
C HIS A 107 1.84 -8.68 9.30
N SER A 108 0.74 -8.58 8.56
CA SER A 108 0.71 -7.95 7.24
C SER A 108 1.07 -6.46 7.29
N LYS A 109 0.62 -5.72 8.32
CA LYS A 109 1.03 -4.33 8.51
C LYS A 109 2.54 -4.20 8.74
N ILE A 110 3.15 -5.12 9.50
CA ILE A 110 4.60 -5.13 9.72
C ILE A 110 5.33 -5.34 8.37
N ILE A 111 4.84 -6.25 7.52
CA ILE A 111 5.42 -6.49 6.19
C ILE A 111 5.32 -5.22 5.34
N ALA A 112 4.14 -4.59 5.28
CA ALA A 112 3.91 -3.37 4.52
C ALA A 112 4.81 -2.21 5.00
N GLU A 113 4.98 -2.03 6.31
CA GLU A 113 5.88 -1.03 6.88
C GLU A 113 7.34 -1.28 6.47
N LYS A 114 7.81 -2.53 6.51
CA LYS A 114 9.17 -2.88 6.07
C LYS A 114 9.36 -2.69 4.57
N ALA A 115 8.35 -3.00 3.77
CA ALA A 115 8.36 -2.76 2.33
C ALA A 115 8.43 -1.26 2.02
N LEU A 116 7.64 -0.44 2.72
CA LEU A 116 7.68 1.01 2.59
C LEU A 116 9.07 1.59 2.90
N LEU A 117 9.70 1.12 3.97
CA LEU A 117 11.07 1.52 4.30
C LEU A 117 12.08 1.11 3.22
N ARG A 118 11.94 -0.07 2.63
CA ARG A 118 12.79 -0.49 1.49
C ARG A 118 12.57 0.42 0.28
N SER A 119 11.31 0.74 -0.02
CA SER A 119 10.98 1.65 -1.13
C SER A 119 11.60 3.04 -0.92
N LEU A 120 11.53 3.59 0.30
CA LEU A 120 12.18 4.86 0.65
C LEU A 120 13.70 4.81 0.48
N ILE A 121 14.34 3.73 0.93
CA ILE A 121 15.79 3.54 0.78
C ILE A 121 16.18 3.48 -0.70
N ASN A 122 15.41 2.74 -1.51
CA ASN A 122 15.68 2.61 -2.94
C ASN A 122 15.56 3.96 -3.65
N VAL A 123 14.48 4.71 -3.39
CA VAL A 123 14.27 6.04 -3.98
C VAL A 123 15.35 7.04 -3.53
N ALA A 124 15.71 7.02 -2.25
CA ALA A 124 16.81 7.87 -1.77
C ALA A 124 18.14 7.54 -2.46
N THR A 125 18.42 6.24 -2.67
CA THR A 125 19.63 5.79 -3.38
C THR A 125 19.60 6.22 -4.84
N GLU A 126 18.46 6.15 -5.49
CA GLU A 126 18.28 6.62 -6.87
C GLU A 126 18.50 8.12 -6.99
N ILE A 127 17.93 8.92 -6.08
CA ILE A 127 18.14 10.38 -6.05
C ILE A 127 19.61 10.71 -5.83
N ILE A 128 20.30 9.99 -4.94
CA ILE A 128 21.73 10.15 -4.71
C ILE A 128 22.53 9.86 -5.99
N SER A 129 22.23 8.74 -6.66
CA SER A 129 22.90 8.36 -7.91
C SER A 129 22.73 9.42 -8.99
N GLN A 130 21.48 9.87 -9.20
CA GLN A 130 21.17 10.91 -10.18
C GLN A 130 21.87 12.24 -9.87
N GLY A 131 22.01 12.59 -8.59
CA GLY A 131 22.73 13.81 -8.17
C GLY A 131 24.23 13.76 -8.42
N TYR A 132 24.85 12.57 -8.46
CA TYR A 132 26.26 12.41 -8.82
C TYR A 132 26.53 12.35 -10.33
N GLU A 133 25.52 11.98 -11.13
CA GLU A 133 25.67 11.84 -12.59
C GLU A 133 25.71 13.18 -13.34
N ASP A 134 25.47 14.32 -12.65
CA ASP A 134 25.51 15.71 -13.18
C ASP A 134 24.79 15.88 -14.55
N SER A 135 23.70 15.18 -14.74
CA SER A 135 23.04 15.00 -16.03
C SER A 135 21.77 15.85 -16.17
N GLY A 136 21.85 17.19 -16.02
CA GLY A 136 20.71 18.03 -16.34
C GLY A 136 20.55 19.28 -15.46
N ARG A 137 19.40 19.93 -15.60
CA ARG A 137 19.04 21.08 -14.76
C ARG A 137 18.65 20.61 -13.37
N VAL A 138 19.13 21.31 -12.36
CA VAL A 138 18.85 20.99 -10.94
C VAL A 138 17.34 20.98 -10.65
N GLU A 139 16.60 21.89 -11.31
CA GLU A 139 15.16 21.96 -11.18
C GLU A 139 14.47 20.65 -11.62
N ASP A 140 14.89 20.08 -12.75
CA ASP A 140 14.34 18.83 -13.28
C ASP A 140 14.60 17.62 -12.33
N LEU A 141 15.75 17.64 -11.64
CA LEU A 141 16.09 16.63 -10.63
C LEU A 141 15.21 16.77 -9.39
N LEU A 142 14.97 18.00 -8.94
CA LEU A 142 14.09 18.29 -7.81
C LEU A 142 12.66 17.83 -8.09
N ASP A 143 12.10 18.18 -9.25
CA ASP A 143 10.75 17.80 -9.64
C ASP A 143 10.57 16.27 -9.70
N ARG A 144 11.59 15.56 -10.23
CA ARG A 144 11.58 14.08 -10.24
C ARG A 144 11.65 13.50 -8.84
N ALA A 145 12.52 14.02 -7.98
CA ALA A 145 12.67 13.58 -6.60
C ALA A 145 11.35 13.76 -5.83
N GLU A 146 10.71 14.93 -5.94
CA GLU A 146 9.42 15.22 -5.33
C GLU A 146 8.33 14.25 -5.83
N SER A 147 8.21 14.07 -7.15
CA SER A 147 7.23 13.18 -7.76
C SER A 147 7.42 11.73 -7.30
N THR A 148 8.68 11.26 -7.23
CA THR A 148 9.00 9.89 -6.84
C THR A 148 8.70 9.64 -5.36
N ILE A 149 9.04 10.60 -4.49
CA ILE A 149 8.72 10.53 -3.05
C ILE A 149 7.21 10.58 -2.84
N PHE A 150 6.50 11.46 -3.55
CA PHE A 150 5.04 11.57 -3.46
C PHE A 150 4.36 10.26 -3.88
N GLY A 151 4.83 9.60 -4.94
CA GLY A 151 4.33 8.31 -5.39
C GLY A 151 4.43 7.19 -4.34
N ILE A 152 5.42 7.25 -3.42
CA ILE A 152 5.50 6.33 -2.27
C ILE A 152 4.35 6.59 -1.30
N GLY A 153 4.04 7.87 -1.05
CA GLY A 153 2.93 8.27 -0.17
C GLY A 153 1.57 7.81 -0.70
N GLU A 154 1.33 7.95 -2.00
CA GLU A 154 0.08 7.53 -2.63
C GLU A 154 -0.13 6.02 -2.58
N ARG A 155 0.93 5.20 -2.70
CA ARG A 155 0.84 3.74 -2.53
C ARG A 155 0.32 3.33 -1.15
N LYS A 156 0.59 4.13 -0.11
CA LYS A 156 0.07 3.93 1.24
C LYS A 156 -1.43 4.21 1.34
N ILE A 157 -1.96 5.07 0.47
CA ILE A 157 -3.38 5.47 0.41
C ILE A 157 -4.19 4.49 -0.48
N ARG A 158 -3.59 3.39 -0.97
CA ARG A 158 -4.37 2.34 -1.63
C ARG A 158 -5.48 1.88 -0.70
N GLN A 159 -6.59 2.55 -0.89
CA GLN A 159 -7.97 2.26 -0.55
C GLN A 159 -8.16 1.14 0.49
N SER A 160 -8.16 1.52 1.75
CA SER A 160 -8.99 0.78 2.69
C SER A 160 -10.45 1.04 2.23
N PHE A 161 -11.15 -0.01 1.81
CA PHE A 161 -12.60 0.05 1.68
C PHE A 161 -13.15 0.56 3.00
N THR A 162 -13.73 1.76 2.99
CA THR A 162 -14.35 2.31 4.18
C THR A 162 -15.66 1.58 4.37
N SER A 163 -15.88 1.02 5.55
CA SER A 163 -17.15 0.35 5.86
C SER A 163 -18.29 1.35 5.62
N ILE A 164 -19.35 0.92 4.93
CA ILE A 164 -20.57 1.73 4.73
C ILE A 164 -21.06 2.28 6.07
N LYS A 165 -20.94 1.52 7.14
CA LYS A 165 -21.31 1.92 8.50
C LYS A 165 -20.50 3.13 8.98
N ASP A 166 -19.21 3.19 8.67
CA ASP A 166 -18.35 4.31 9.06
C ASP A 166 -18.60 5.52 8.17
N MET A 167 -18.80 5.32 6.86
CA MET A 167 -19.23 6.39 5.95
C MET A 167 -20.57 7.02 6.36
N ILE A 168 -21.53 6.22 6.79
CA ILE A 168 -22.82 6.70 7.29
C ILE A 168 -22.63 7.54 8.55
N LYS A 169 -21.81 7.10 9.52
CA LYS A 169 -21.52 7.86 10.73
C LYS A 169 -20.88 9.21 10.42
N ASP A 170 -19.89 9.22 9.54
CA ASP A 170 -19.21 10.46 9.14
C ASP A 170 -20.15 11.41 8.40
N SER A 171 -21.05 10.86 7.56
CA SER A 171 -22.08 11.63 6.86
C SER A 171 -23.07 12.25 7.84
N PHE A 172 -23.54 11.50 8.84
CA PHE A 172 -24.43 12.05 9.89
C PHE A 172 -23.73 13.13 10.70
N ALA A 173 -22.47 12.92 11.12
CA ALA A 173 -21.71 13.94 11.84
C ALA A 173 -21.50 15.21 11.01
N THR A 174 -21.34 15.08 9.70
CA THR A 174 -21.23 16.21 8.77
C THR A 174 -22.55 16.94 8.65
N ILE A 175 -23.68 16.23 8.52
CA ILE A 175 -25.03 16.82 8.47
C ILE A 175 -25.36 17.57 9.77
N GLU A 176 -25.05 16.98 10.93
CA GLU A 176 -25.23 17.65 12.23
C GLU A 176 -24.44 18.97 12.32
N LYS A 177 -23.14 18.93 11.94
CA LYS A 177 -22.30 20.13 11.89
C LYS A 177 -22.83 21.20 10.93
N LEU A 178 -23.37 20.80 9.79
CA LEU A 178 -23.99 21.72 8.83
C LEU A 178 -25.30 22.30 9.35
N ALA A 179 -26.12 21.51 10.07
CA ALA A 179 -27.35 21.93 10.65
C ALA A 179 -27.15 22.94 11.80
N GLU A 180 -26.05 22.81 12.56
CA GLU A 180 -25.66 23.75 13.61
C GLU A 180 -25.10 25.08 13.06
N ARG A 181 -24.50 25.07 11.86
CA ARG A 181 -24.02 26.26 11.18
C ARG A 181 -25.20 27.02 10.59
N LYS A 182 -25.47 28.21 11.10
CA LYS A 182 -26.47 29.15 10.55
C LYS A 182 -25.95 29.93 9.33
N GLU A 183 -24.76 29.58 8.83
CA GLU A 183 -24.12 30.25 7.70
C GLU A 183 -24.71 29.76 6.38
N ARG A 184 -25.04 30.67 5.47
CA ARG A 184 -25.56 30.37 4.12
C ARG A 184 -24.53 29.73 3.22
N VAL A 185 -23.23 29.97 3.47
CA VAL A 185 -22.08 29.46 2.70
C VAL A 185 -21.47 28.31 3.47
N THR A 186 -21.59 27.09 2.93
CA THR A 186 -21.06 25.86 3.55
C THR A 186 -19.63 25.56 3.12
N GLY A 187 -19.21 26.04 1.93
CA GLY A 187 -17.87 25.92 1.38
C GLY A 187 -17.00 27.16 1.61
N VAL A 188 -15.94 27.31 0.81
CA VAL A 188 -15.08 28.50 0.81
C VAL A 188 -15.80 29.64 0.09
N ALA A 189 -16.05 30.76 0.80
CA ALA A 189 -16.69 31.92 0.21
C ALA A 189 -15.82 32.53 -0.91
N THR A 190 -16.42 32.83 -2.05
CA THR A 190 -15.74 33.50 -3.18
C THR A 190 -15.64 35.02 -2.97
N GLY A 191 -16.46 35.59 -2.09
CA GLY A 191 -16.62 37.02 -1.89
C GLY A 191 -17.61 37.70 -2.84
N PHE A 192 -18.19 36.95 -3.78
CA PHE A 192 -19.26 37.42 -4.66
C PHE A 192 -20.60 36.88 -4.15
N GLY A 193 -21.40 37.75 -3.46
CA GLY A 193 -22.60 37.32 -2.75
C GLY A 193 -23.58 36.52 -3.63
N ASP A 194 -23.88 37.01 -4.83
CA ASP A 194 -24.77 36.31 -5.77
C ASP A 194 -24.25 34.93 -6.24
N LEU A 195 -22.95 34.78 -6.30
CA LEU A 195 -22.30 33.49 -6.64
C LEU A 195 -22.31 32.56 -5.45
N ASP A 196 -21.98 33.06 -4.27
CA ASP A 196 -21.99 32.31 -3.03
C ASP A 196 -23.41 31.85 -2.66
N ASP A 197 -24.43 32.65 -2.92
CA ASP A 197 -25.83 32.26 -2.73
C ASP A 197 -26.27 31.10 -3.68
N LYS A 198 -25.67 31.02 -4.89
CA LYS A 198 -25.99 29.97 -5.87
C LYS A 198 -25.21 28.71 -5.65
N LEU A 199 -23.93 28.80 -5.24
CA LEU A 199 -23.02 27.67 -5.11
C LEU A 199 -22.90 27.18 -3.66
N ALA A 200 -23.41 27.94 -2.67
CA ALA A 200 -23.12 27.74 -1.26
C ALA A 200 -21.60 27.77 -0.93
N GLY A 201 -20.83 28.53 -1.75
CA GLY A 201 -19.37 28.55 -1.74
C GLY A 201 -18.74 27.41 -2.54
N LEU A 202 -17.41 27.43 -2.64
CA LEU A 202 -16.63 26.38 -3.31
C LEU A 202 -16.52 25.16 -2.40
N GLN A 203 -17.05 24.01 -2.85
CA GLN A 203 -17.07 22.80 -2.04
C GLN A 203 -15.78 21.98 -2.21
N PRO A 204 -15.33 21.25 -1.17
CA PRO A 204 -14.24 20.30 -1.30
C PRO A 204 -14.56 19.24 -2.38
N SER A 205 -13.56 18.87 -3.17
CA SER A 205 -13.65 17.90 -4.29
C SER A 205 -14.37 18.39 -5.55
N ASP A 206 -14.84 19.62 -5.62
CA ASP A 206 -15.41 20.20 -6.84
C ASP A 206 -14.30 20.71 -7.76
N LEU A 207 -14.44 20.43 -9.06
CA LEU A 207 -13.66 21.06 -10.11
C LEU A 207 -14.36 22.31 -10.61
N VAL A 208 -13.85 23.49 -10.29
CA VAL A 208 -14.41 24.76 -10.74
C VAL A 208 -13.61 25.30 -11.92
N ILE A 209 -14.25 25.48 -13.07
CA ILE A 209 -13.64 26.04 -14.27
C ILE A 209 -14.19 27.45 -14.48
N ILE A 210 -13.30 28.45 -14.49
CA ILE A 210 -13.65 29.83 -14.81
C ILE A 210 -13.16 30.11 -16.24
N ALA A 211 -14.09 30.47 -17.10
CA ALA A 211 -13.78 30.80 -18.49
C ALA A 211 -14.36 32.17 -18.87
N GLY A 212 -13.62 32.92 -19.66
CA GLY A 212 -14.05 34.20 -20.22
C GLY A 212 -13.65 34.35 -21.67
N ARG A 213 -14.30 35.26 -22.39
CA ARG A 213 -13.85 35.61 -23.76
C ARG A 213 -12.57 36.44 -23.69
N PRO A 214 -11.69 36.34 -24.70
CA PRO A 214 -10.55 37.24 -24.79
C PRO A 214 -11.01 38.71 -24.72
N SER A 215 -10.33 39.52 -23.89
CA SER A 215 -10.62 40.94 -23.64
C SER A 215 -11.85 41.26 -22.75
N MET A 216 -12.37 40.31 -22.01
CA MET A 216 -13.36 40.58 -20.96
C MET A 216 -12.74 40.51 -19.60
#